data_584c3e9926b609c5c9354c33b4519499
#
_entry.id   584c3e9926b609c5c9354c33b4519499
#
_cell.length_a   1.000
_cell.length_b   1.000
_cell.length_c   1.000
_cell.angle_alpha   90.00
_cell.angle_beta   90.00
_cell.angle_gamma   90.00
#
_symmetry.space_group_name_H-M   'P 1'
#
loop_
_entity.id
_entity.type
_entity.pdbx_description
1 polymer ?
#
loop_
_entity_poly.entity_id
_entity_poly.type
_entity_poly.pdbx_seq_one_letter_code
_entity_poly.pdbx_strand_id
1 'polypeptide(L)'
;SHNIANSSTVGYSRQRAKIQTSRPITLGAEAGQVGTGAQISAIERVRDSFLDYQVRVETAELGKYSTKLDYLSQVEGIFNEPSDTGISTALSDFFDAFQELSKQSTSSSTRVVVTQKTKTLCDLLNNTYSKLEKLQENSVESVKNSVKEVNSILEQLTTVNNQIRIASITGDQPNDLMDSRDNLLDELSSKFGIDVDKTQFNGNDITATGIGANLNPLVNSEPNGEVTRLSFISEIKANNDGTHTISYFVNGDTEKPKTITVSGLAATEVDTLKKTRILLTDGNGEMIDGKGNIVKDGGTIANPIEKFIPKSGEIAGAIEVQESIGSYMNQLDKMAKGLALSVNAIHSGSMDSNIKDTTKTLDFFVASDGKDEAGISAKNISINALILENPSFINTKENVDAGEGDGSRA
;
A
#
# COMPACT_ATOMS: atom_id res chain seq x y z
N SER A 1 -37.09 0.31 27.60
CA SER A 1 -37.12 1.49 26.74
C SER A 1 -35.79 1.75 26.04
N HIS A 2 -34.62 1.63 26.72
CA HIS A 2 -33.30 1.90 26.13
C HIS A 2 -33.00 1.02 24.90
N ASN A 3 -33.22 -0.30 24.98
CA ASN A 3 -33.04 -1.22 23.87
C ASN A 3 -33.93 -0.89 22.64
N ILE A 4 -35.14 -0.38 22.88
CA ILE A 4 -36.08 -0.02 21.80
C ILE A 4 -35.63 1.30 21.15
N ALA A 5 -35.24 2.28 21.95
CA ALA A 5 -34.77 3.56 21.46
C ALA A 5 -33.51 3.46 20.59
N ASN A 6 -32.63 2.48 20.90
CA ASN A 6 -31.36 2.30 20.21
C ASN A 6 -31.35 1.08 19.27
N SER A 7 -32.50 0.52 18.91
CA SER A 7 -32.60 -0.68 18.05
C SER A 7 -31.98 -0.50 16.65
N SER A 8 -31.89 0.74 16.16
CA SER A 8 -31.28 1.09 14.86
C SER A 8 -29.92 1.77 15.01
N THR A 9 -29.38 1.90 16.23
CA THR A 9 -28.07 2.50 16.47
C THR A 9 -26.97 1.50 16.14
N VAL A 10 -26.09 1.84 15.20
CA VAL A 10 -24.96 1.00 14.81
C VAL A 10 -24.05 0.77 16.02
N GLY A 11 -23.65 -0.48 16.23
CA GLY A 11 -22.77 -0.89 17.34
C GLY A 11 -23.43 -0.94 18.71
N TYR A 12 -24.73 -0.64 18.84
CA TYR A 12 -25.43 -0.75 20.11
C TYR A 12 -25.57 -2.21 20.56
N SER A 13 -25.14 -2.50 21.78
CA SER A 13 -25.29 -3.82 22.39
C SER A 13 -26.54 -3.88 23.27
N ARG A 14 -27.37 -4.91 23.06
CA ARG A 14 -28.55 -5.12 23.89
C ARG A 14 -28.18 -5.20 25.37
N GLN A 15 -28.87 -4.44 26.20
CA GLN A 15 -28.68 -4.43 27.66
C GLN A 15 -29.70 -5.30 28.36
N ARG A 16 -29.26 -5.97 29.43
CA ARG A 16 -30.08 -6.85 30.29
C ARG A 16 -29.90 -6.47 31.75
N ALA A 17 -31.01 -6.33 32.48
CA ALA A 17 -30.98 -6.19 33.93
C ALA A 17 -30.59 -7.51 34.61
N LYS A 18 -29.57 -7.47 35.46
CA LYS A 18 -29.22 -8.57 36.34
C LYS A 18 -29.99 -8.41 37.67
N ILE A 19 -30.86 -9.33 37.94
CA ILE A 19 -31.73 -9.32 39.11
C ILE A 19 -31.14 -10.24 40.18
N GLN A 20 -31.08 -9.76 41.40
CA GLN A 20 -30.68 -10.54 42.57
C GLN A 20 -31.68 -10.36 43.70
N THR A 21 -31.76 -11.34 44.63
CA THR A 21 -32.59 -11.23 45.85
C THR A 21 -32.04 -10.10 46.71
N SER A 22 -32.96 -9.27 47.24
CA SER A 22 -32.63 -8.27 48.25
C SER A 22 -32.20 -8.95 49.57
N ARG A 23 -31.48 -8.23 50.42
CA ARG A 23 -30.98 -8.77 51.71
C ARG A 23 -32.18 -9.19 52.57
N PRO A 24 -32.28 -10.49 52.98
CA PRO A 24 -33.36 -10.94 53.79
C PRO A 24 -33.31 -10.29 55.19
N ILE A 25 -34.48 -10.06 55.79
CA ILE A 25 -34.60 -9.56 57.15
C ILE A 25 -34.76 -10.77 58.07
N THR A 26 -33.92 -10.82 59.12
CA THR A 26 -34.06 -11.81 60.19
C THR A 26 -35.01 -11.28 61.24
N LEU A 27 -36.14 -11.96 61.49
CA LEU A 27 -37.07 -11.63 62.56
C LEU A 27 -36.51 -12.17 63.89
N GLY A 28 -36.27 -11.28 64.84
CA GLY A 28 -35.46 -11.50 66.05
C GLY A 28 -35.89 -12.51 67.08
N ALA A 29 -37.02 -13.23 66.95
CA ALA A 29 -37.48 -14.19 67.93
C ALA A 29 -37.92 -15.55 67.34
N GLU A 30 -37.93 -15.69 66.00
CA GLU A 30 -38.32 -16.94 65.35
C GLU A 30 -37.24 -17.36 64.34
N ALA A 31 -37.06 -18.71 64.26
CA ALA A 31 -36.07 -19.29 63.32
C ALA A 31 -36.56 -19.12 61.89
N GLY A 32 -36.10 -18.04 61.20
CA GLY A 32 -36.38 -17.81 59.75
C GLY A 32 -35.95 -16.46 59.27
N GLN A 33 -35.73 -16.40 57.98
CA GLN A 33 -35.46 -15.14 57.26
C GLN A 33 -36.64 -14.85 56.33
N VAL A 34 -37.12 -13.62 56.32
CA VAL A 34 -38.16 -13.17 55.42
C VAL A 34 -37.49 -12.48 54.24
N GLY A 35 -37.79 -12.95 53.03
CA GLY A 35 -37.29 -12.36 51.77
C GLY A 35 -37.90 -10.97 51.56
N THR A 36 -37.09 -10.01 51.21
CA THR A 36 -37.49 -8.59 50.96
C THR A 36 -37.72 -8.28 49.49
N GLY A 37 -37.74 -9.33 48.63
CA GLY A 37 -37.99 -9.20 47.21
C GLY A 37 -36.75 -9.30 46.37
N ALA A 38 -36.78 -8.75 45.15
CA ALA A 38 -35.70 -8.73 44.18
C ALA A 38 -35.36 -7.28 43.82
N GLN A 39 -34.06 -7.03 43.60
CA GLN A 39 -33.54 -5.75 43.15
C GLN A 39 -32.67 -5.93 41.91
N ILE A 40 -32.54 -4.89 41.10
CA ILE A 40 -31.60 -4.83 39.96
C ILE A 40 -30.21 -4.58 40.54
N SER A 41 -29.28 -5.50 40.33
CA SER A 41 -27.88 -5.37 40.80
C SER A 41 -26.98 -4.67 39.79
N ALA A 42 -27.27 -4.88 38.51
CA ALA A 42 -26.50 -4.26 37.41
C ALA A 42 -27.34 -4.28 36.13
N ILE A 43 -26.98 -3.38 35.18
CA ILE A 43 -27.44 -3.45 33.79
C ILE A 43 -26.22 -3.81 32.95
N GLU A 44 -26.23 -5.02 32.40
CA GLU A 44 -25.10 -5.59 31.67
C GLU A 44 -25.38 -5.64 30.17
N ARG A 45 -24.34 -5.42 29.34
CA ARG A 45 -24.41 -5.67 27.91
C ARG A 45 -24.42 -7.18 27.62
N VAL A 46 -25.19 -7.57 26.63
CA VAL A 46 -25.19 -8.94 26.10
C VAL A 46 -24.27 -8.97 24.91
N ARG A 47 -22.99 -9.28 25.13
CA ARG A 47 -21.94 -9.34 24.10
C ARG A 47 -21.04 -10.53 24.36
N ASP A 48 -20.55 -11.16 23.27
CA ASP A 48 -19.63 -12.29 23.32
C ASP A 48 -18.27 -11.85 22.77
N SER A 49 -17.27 -11.82 23.64
CA SER A 49 -15.92 -11.37 23.28
C SER A 49 -15.19 -12.29 22.28
N PHE A 50 -15.59 -13.58 22.24
CA PHE A 50 -15.02 -14.50 21.25
C PHE A 50 -15.55 -14.21 19.85
N LEU A 51 -16.86 -13.95 19.73
CA LEU A 51 -17.45 -13.53 18.45
C LEU A 51 -16.90 -12.17 18.00
N ASP A 52 -16.73 -11.23 18.94
CA ASP A 52 -16.11 -9.93 18.63
C ASP A 52 -14.71 -10.10 18.04
N TYR A 53 -13.89 -10.97 18.64
CA TYR A 53 -12.55 -11.28 18.13
C TYR A 53 -12.62 -11.87 16.71
N GLN A 54 -13.49 -12.86 16.47
CA GLN A 54 -13.65 -13.46 15.15
C GLN A 54 -14.10 -12.43 14.11
N VAL A 55 -15.09 -11.58 14.44
CA VAL A 55 -15.56 -10.52 13.53
C VAL A 55 -14.43 -9.57 13.19
N ARG A 56 -13.59 -9.18 14.14
CA ARG A 56 -12.44 -8.28 13.88
C ARG A 56 -11.39 -8.92 12.99
N VAL A 57 -11.11 -10.21 13.16
CA VAL A 57 -10.21 -10.95 12.26
C VAL A 57 -10.75 -10.97 10.83
N GLU A 58 -12.03 -11.31 10.66
CA GLU A 58 -12.66 -11.32 9.32
C GLU A 58 -12.80 -9.92 8.73
N THR A 59 -13.03 -8.90 9.55
CA THR A 59 -13.06 -7.49 9.10
C THR A 59 -11.68 -7.05 8.58
N ALA A 60 -10.60 -7.47 9.23
CA ALA A 60 -9.26 -7.21 8.76
C ALA A 60 -8.98 -7.89 7.40
N GLU A 61 -9.36 -9.16 7.25
CA GLU A 61 -9.21 -9.86 5.96
C GLU A 61 -10.07 -9.21 4.87
N LEU A 62 -11.31 -8.83 5.19
CA LEU A 62 -12.18 -8.10 4.26
C LEU A 62 -11.55 -6.77 3.82
N GLY A 63 -11.01 -5.98 4.75
CA GLY A 63 -10.32 -4.72 4.45
C GLY A 63 -9.16 -4.91 3.47
N LYS A 64 -8.35 -5.95 3.69
CA LYS A 64 -7.23 -6.30 2.82
C LYS A 64 -7.69 -6.62 1.38
N TYR A 65 -8.64 -7.55 1.23
CA TYR A 65 -9.07 -8.00 -0.08
C TYR A 65 -9.92 -6.97 -0.81
N SER A 66 -10.72 -6.17 -0.11
CA SER A 66 -11.46 -5.06 -0.70
C SER A 66 -10.51 -4.02 -1.28
N THR A 67 -9.51 -3.60 -0.53
CA THR A 67 -8.50 -2.65 -1.02
C THR A 67 -7.75 -3.20 -2.24
N LYS A 68 -7.35 -4.48 -2.21
CA LYS A 68 -6.70 -5.12 -3.36
C LYS A 68 -7.61 -5.14 -4.59
N LEU A 69 -8.89 -5.48 -4.42
CA LEU A 69 -9.85 -5.53 -5.52
C LEU A 69 -10.02 -4.15 -6.16
N ASP A 70 -10.15 -3.11 -5.35
CA ASP A 70 -10.33 -1.73 -5.84
C ASP A 70 -9.16 -1.27 -6.69
N TYR A 71 -7.93 -1.53 -6.27
CA TYR A 71 -6.74 -1.17 -7.04
C TYR A 71 -6.55 -2.06 -8.28
N LEU A 72 -6.77 -3.38 -8.16
CA LEU A 72 -6.61 -4.30 -9.30
C LEU A 72 -7.65 -4.03 -10.40
N SER A 73 -8.87 -3.62 -10.03
CA SER A 73 -9.87 -3.17 -11.01
C SER A 73 -9.41 -1.91 -11.77
N GLN A 74 -8.70 -0.99 -11.09
CA GLN A 74 -8.11 0.16 -11.76
C GLN A 74 -6.95 -0.24 -12.68
N VAL A 75 -6.11 -1.22 -12.28
CA VAL A 75 -5.06 -1.79 -13.15
C VAL A 75 -5.68 -2.40 -14.41
N GLU A 76 -6.75 -3.19 -14.28
CA GLU A 76 -7.48 -3.75 -15.40
C GLU A 76 -7.97 -2.65 -16.34
N GLY A 77 -8.58 -1.59 -15.80
CA GLY A 77 -9.00 -0.42 -16.57
C GLY A 77 -7.85 0.34 -17.27
N ILE A 78 -6.65 0.34 -16.69
CA ILE A 78 -5.46 0.97 -17.29
C ILE A 78 -4.97 0.17 -18.51
N PHE A 79 -4.92 -1.15 -18.41
CA PHE A 79 -4.52 -2.00 -19.54
C PHE A 79 -5.57 -2.03 -20.65
N ASN A 80 -6.86 -1.94 -20.30
CA ASN A 80 -7.98 -1.95 -21.24
C ASN A 80 -7.89 -3.10 -22.27
N GLU A 81 -7.50 -4.28 -21.81
CA GLU A 81 -7.35 -5.49 -22.66
C GLU A 81 -8.48 -6.51 -22.36
N PRO A 82 -9.00 -7.23 -23.37
CA PRO A 82 -8.78 -7.04 -24.82
C PRO A 82 -9.60 -5.86 -25.38
N SER A 83 -8.98 -5.01 -26.18
CA SER A 83 -9.68 -3.90 -26.85
C SER A 83 -8.99 -3.53 -28.17
N ASP A 84 -9.73 -2.81 -29.05
CA ASP A 84 -9.21 -2.32 -30.32
C ASP A 84 -8.14 -1.23 -30.14
N THR A 85 -7.98 -0.71 -28.92
CA THR A 85 -7.02 0.33 -28.54
C THR A 85 -5.98 -0.15 -27.54
N GLY A 86 -5.92 -1.45 -27.26
CA GLY A 86 -5.00 -2.07 -26.31
C GLY A 86 -3.58 -2.24 -26.86
N ILE A 87 -2.65 -2.60 -25.97
CA ILE A 87 -1.23 -2.81 -26.32
C ILE A 87 -1.10 -3.98 -27.31
N SER A 88 -1.85 -5.07 -27.14
CA SER A 88 -1.86 -6.21 -28.05
C SER A 88 -2.22 -5.82 -29.47
N THR A 89 -3.26 -5.01 -29.64
CA THR A 89 -3.70 -4.52 -30.97
C THR A 89 -2.64 -3.58 -31.57
N ALA A 90 -2.11 -2.64 -30.79
CA ALA A 90 -1.05 -1.74 -31.26
C ALA A 90 0.24 -2.48 -31.67
N LEU A 91 0.56 -3.57 -30.96
CA LEU A 91 1.70 -4.43 -31.31
C LEU A 91 1.45 -5.22 -32.59
N SER A 92 0.22 -5.74 -32.78
CA SER A 92 -0.17 -6.38 -34.05
C SER A 92 -0.11 -5.41 -35.21
N ASP A 93 -0.67 -4.21 -35.07
CA ASP A 93 -0.62 -3.15 -36.06
C ASP A 93 0.80 -2.76 -36.45
N PHE A 94 1.71 -2.75 -35.47
CA PHE A 94 3.13 -2.48 -35.70
C PHE A 94 3.75 -3.56 -36.61
N PHE A 95 3.56 -4.84 -36.31
CA PHE A 95 4.10 -5.93 -37.14
C PHE A 95 3.43 -6.01 -38.50
N ASP A 96 2.12 -5.78 -38.58
CA ASP A 96 1.40 -5.76 -39.86
C ASP A 96 1.92 -4.63 -40.77
N ALA A 97 2.24 -3.45 -40.19
CA ALA A 97 2.83 -2.35 -40.94
C ALA A 97 4.23 -2.71 -41.47
N PHE A 98 5.06 -3.40 -40.72
CA PHE A 98 6.35 -3.91 -41.20
C PHE A 98 6.18 -5.01 -42.24
N GLN A 99 5.23 -5.91 -42.10
CA GLN A 99 4.93 -6.91 -43.09
C GLN A 99 4.49 -6.29 -44.44
N GLU A 100 3.73 -5.21 -44.40
CA GLU A 100 3.34 -4.49 -45.62
C GLU A 100 4.55 -3.72 -46.22
N LEU A 101 5.42 -3.17 -45.36
CA LEU A 101 6.66 -2.53 -45.80
C LEU A 101 7.58 -3.55 -46.48
N SER A 102 7.68 -4.78 -46.02
CA SER A 102 8.50 -5.82 -46.66
C SER A 102 8.05 -6.12 -48.09
N LYS A 103 6.75 -6.04 -48.38
CA LYS A 103 6.18 -6.21 -49.74
C LYS A 103 6.36 -5.00 -50.65
N GLN A 104 6.43 -3.79 -50.04
CA GLN A 104 6.46 -2.50 -50.74
C GLN A 104 7.60 -1.60 -50.23
N SER A 105 8.82 -2.11 -50.17
CA SER A 105 9.99 -1.48 -49.52
C SER A 105 10.37 -0.11 -50.11
N THR A 106 10.02 0.19 -51.36
CA THR A 106 10.27 1.46 -52.00
C THR A 106 9.17 2.51 -51.77
N SER A 107 8.04 2.11 -51.20
CA SER A 107 6.87 2.98 -50.97
C SER A 107 7.10 3.93 -49.80
N SER A 108 7.13 5.23 -50.06
CA SER A 108 7.23 6.24 -48.98
C SER A 108 5.99 6.27 -48.10
N SER A 109 4.80 6.00 -48.63
CA SER A 109 3.57 5.95 -47.87
C SER A 109 3.56 4.81 -46.85
N THR A 110 4.06 3.63 -47.23
CA THR A 110 4.16 2.46 -46.31
C THR A 110 5.15 2.75 -45.18
N ARG A 111 6.29 3.43 -45.46
CA ARG A 111 7.24 3.86 -44.43
C ARG A 111 6.62 4.85 -43.45
N VAL A 112 5.82 5.81 -43.93
CA VAL A 112 5.07 6.73 -43.06
C VAL A 112 4.09 5.95 -42.15
N VAL A 113 3.39 4.93 -42.67
CA VAL A 113 2.49 4.10 -41.87
C VAL A 113 3.26 3.38 -40.75
N VAL A 114 4.42 2.79 -41.04
CA VAL A 114 5.28 2.16 -40.04
C VAL A 114 5.66 3.16 -38.93
N THR A 115 6.11 4.37 -39.29
CA THR A 115 6.48 5.36 -38.26
C THR A 115 5.30 5.80 -37.42
N GLN A 116 4.10 5.94 -38.00
CA GLN A 116 2.89 6.31 -37.24
C GLN A 116 2.42 5.18 -36.33
N LYS A 117 2.39 3.92 -36.78
CA LYS A 117 2.03 2.77 -35.96
C LYS A 117 3.04 2.56 -34.82
N THR A 118 4.34 2.75 -35.09
CA THR A 118 5.40 2.71 -34.09
C THR A 118 5.20 3.80 -33.03
N LYS A 119 4.93 5.04 -33.49
CA LYS A 119 4.69 6.16 -32.56
C LYS A 119 3.48 5.86 -31.66
N THR A 120 2.39 5.38 -32.24
CA THR A 120 1.20 5.00 -31.46
C THR A 120 1.51 3.94 -30.39
N LEU A 121 2.30 2.90 -30.74
CA LEU A 121 2.73 1.87 -29.79
C LEU A 121 3.59 2.47 -28.66
N CYS A 122 4.59 3.31 -29.00
CA CYS A 122 5.42 3.97 -28.00
C CYS A 122 4.59 4.86 -27.07
N ASP A 123 3.71 5.69 -27.61
CA ASP A 123 2.85 6.58 -26.84
C ASP A 123 1.93 5.79 -25.91
N LEU A 124 1.39 4.64 -26.37
CA LEU A 124 0.55 3.78 -25.56
C LEU A 124 1.31 3.14 -24.39
N LEU A 125 2.53 2.63 -24.66
CA LEU A 125 3.40 2.07 -23.60
C LEU A 125 3.76 3.13 -22.55
N ASN A 126 4.16 4.32 -22.99
CA ASN A 126 4.49 5.43 -22.09
C ASN A 126 3.29 5.85 -21.23
N ASN A 127 2.11 5.97 -21.85
CA ASN A 127 0.88 6.36 -21.14
C ASN A 127 0.43 5.30 -20.15
N THR A 128 0.49 4.02 -20.53
CA THR A 128 0.13 2.90 -19.63
C THR A 128 1.07 2.86 -18.43
N TYR A 129 2.38 2.97 -18.66
CA TYR A 129 3.37 3.02 -17.60
C TYR A 129 3.12 4.20 -16.64
N SER A 130 2.91 5.41 -17.19
CA SER A 130 2.66 6.61 -16.39
C SER A 130 1.38 6.51 -15.53
N LYS A 131 0.32 5.88 -16.06
CA LYS A 131 -0.91 5.62 -15.29
C LYS A 131 -0.67 4.63 -14.16
N LEU A 132 0.10 3.56 -14.39
CA LEU A 132 0.47 2.59 -13.34
C LEU A 132 1.37 3.25 -12.27
N GLU A 133 2.34 4.07 -12.66
CA GLU A 133 3.17 4.83 -11.74
C GLU A 133 2.33 5.74 -10.84
N LYS A 134 1.35 6.45 -11.42
CA LYS A 134 0.41 7.28 -10.67
C LYS A 134 -0.47 6.47 -9.72
N LEU A 135 -0.92 5.30 -10.16
CA LEU A 135 -1.72 4.41 -9.31
C LEU A 135 -0.88 3.87 -8.12
N GLN A 136 0.39 3.57 -8.35
CA GLN A 136 1.32 3.18 -7.29
C GLN A 136 1.54 4.32 -6.28
N GLU A 137 1.74 5.56 -6.74
CA GLU A 137 1.80 6.75 -5.89
C GLU A 137 0.52 6.94 -5.06
N ASN A 138 -0.65 6.74 -5.66
CA ASN A 138 -1.93 6.81 -4.95
C ASN A 138 -2.03 5.75 -3.84
N SER A 139 -1.49 4.56 -4.05
CA SER A 139 -1.48 3.53 -3.00
C SER A 139 -0.54 3.88 -1.84
N VAL A 140 0.59 4.53 -2.11
CA VAL A 140 1.49 5.07 -1.08
C VAL A 140 0.79 6.18 -0.27
N GLU A 141 0.09 7.07 -0.95
CA GLU A 141 -0.70 8.14 -0.29
C GLU A 141 -1.84 7.55 0.56
N SER A 142 -2.47 6.45 0.11
CA SER A 142 -3.45 5.71 0.89
C SER A 142 -2.87 5.19 2.21
N VAL A 143 -1.65 4.63 2.18
CA VAL A 143 -0.96 4.20 3.42
C VAL A 143 -0.72 5.39 4.36
N LYS A 144 -0.29 6.56 3.85
CA LYS A 144 -0.11 7.76 4.66
C LYS A 144 -1.41 8.20 5.34
N ASN A 145 -2.50 8.22 4.60
CA ASN A 145 -3.81 8.58 5.11
C ASN A 145 -4.30 7.57 6.16
N SER A 146 -4.12 6.27 5.91
CA SER A 146 -4.44 5.23 6.89
C SER A 146 -3.62 5.37 8.18
N VAL A 147 -2.33 5.74 8.12
CA VAL A 147 -1.52 6.03 9.30
C VAL A 147 -2.11 7.19 10.11
N LYS A 148 -2.58 8.24 9.46
CA LYS A 148 -3.23 9.39 10.12
C LYS A 148 -4.55 8.98 10.77
N GLU A 149 -5.40 8.25 10.07
CA GLU A 149 -6.69 7.75 10.58
C GLU A 149 -6.49 6.81 11.78
N VAL A 150 -5.55 5.87 11.67
CA VAL A 150 -5.19 4.94 12.77
C VAL A 150 -4.82 5.72 14.03
N ASN A 151 -3.92 6.68 13.94
CA ASN A 151 -3.52 7.44 15.12
C ASN A 151 -4.68 8.24 15.73
N SER A 152 -5.60 8.77 14.90
CA SER A 152 -6.82 9.41 15.38
C SER A 152 -7.73 8.44 16.13
N ILE A 153 -7.93 7.22 15.61
CA ILE A 153 -8.70 6.17 16.28
C ILE A 153 -8.04 5.78 17.61
N LEU A 154 -6.70 5.63 17.63
CA LEU A 154 -5.94 5.30 18.83
C LEU A 154 -6.07 6.38 19.93
N GLU A 155 -6.10 7.65 19.58
CA GLU A 155 -6.33 8.76 20.53
C GLU A 155 -7.75 8.72 21.08
N GLN A 156 -8.75 8.48 20.25
CA GLN A 156 -10.14 8.30 20.67
C GLN A 156 -10.29 7.08 21.60
N LEU A 157 -9.68 5.94 21.22
CA LEU A 157 -9.66 4.73 22.06
C LEU A 157 -9.01 4.99 23.42
N THR A 158 -7.90 5.70 23.47
CA THR A 158 -7.23 6.09 24.71
C THR A 158 -8.17 6.91 25.60
N THR A 159 -8.86 7.88 25.01
CA THR A 159 -9.81 8.75 25.73
C THR A 159 -11.00 7.96 26.29
N VAL A 160 -11.66 7.15 25.45
CA VAL A 160 -12.82 6.35 25.86
C VAL A 160 -12.41 5.30 26.88
N ASN A 161 -11.28 4.65 26.71
CA ASN A 161 -10.73 3.65 27.61
C ASN A 161 -10.50 4.24 29.04
N ASN A 162 -9.94 5.45 29.12
CA ASN A 162 -9.78 6.18 30.38
C ASN A 162 -11.13 6.54 31.03
N GLN A 163 -12.11 6.98 30.25
CA GLN A 163 -13.47 7.28 30.75
C GLN A 163 -14.15 6.04 31.30
N ILE A 164 -14.06 4.90 30.60
CA ILE A 164 -14.59 3.61 31.07
C ILE A 164 -13.94 3.22 32.40
N ARG A 165 -12.64 3.35 32.50
CA ARG A 165 -11.89 2.99 33.69
C ARG A 165 -12.26 3.84 34.90
N ILE A 166 -12.37 5.17 34.73
CA ILE A 166 -12.81 6.08 35.77
C ILE A 166 -14.21 5.71 36.26
N ALA A 167 -15.18 5.52 35.36
CA ALA A 167 -16.53 5.11 35.70
C ALA A 167 -16.56 3.75 36.42
N SER A 168 -15.74 2.78 35.97
CA SER A 168 -15.69 1.44 36.59
C SER A 168 -15.06 1.46 37.98
N ILE A 169 -14.10 2.37 38.28
CA ILE A 169 -13.53 2.57 39.63
C ILE A 169 -14.59 3.07 40.59
N THR A 170 -15.53 3.91 40.14
CA THR A 170 -16.66 4.41 40.96
C THR A 170 -17.78 3.38 41.15
N GLY A 171 -17.70 2.22 40.48
CA GLY A 171 -18.66 1.13 40.55
C GLY A 171 -19.76 1.20 39.49
N ASP A 172 -19.66 2.13 38.52
CA ASP A 172 -20.62 2.25 37.43
C ASP A 172 -20.30 1.25 36.30
N GLN A 173 -21.36 0.92 35.54
CA GLN A 173 -21.23 0.12 34.29
C GLN A 173 -21.48 1.03 33.08
N PRO A 174 -20.43 1.61 32.49
CA PRO A 174 -20.55 2.60 31.42
C PRO A 174 -20.81 1.94 30.06
N ASN A 175 -21.98 1.31 29.89
CA ASN A 175 -22.32 0.48 28.74
C ASN A 175 -22.17 1.21 27.40
N ASP A 176 -22.60 2.48 27.31
CA ASP A 176 -22.56 3.26 26.08
C ASP A 176 -21.12 3.64 25.68
N LEU A 177 -20.24 3.91 26.67
CA LEU A 177 -18.81 4.10 26.40
C LEU A 177 -18.15 2.82 25.94
N MET A 178 -18.55 1.67 26.48
CA MET A 178 -18.05 0.38 26.05
C MET A 178 -18.51 0.06 24.62
N ASP A 179 -19.75 0.41 24.22
CA ASP A 179 -20.23 0.27 22.85
C ASP A 179 -19.43 1.19 21.90
N SER A 180 -19.18 2.43 22.31
CA SER A 180 -18.33 3.36 21.55
C SER A 180 -16.91 2.83 21.35
N ARG A 181 -16.30 2.26 22.41
CA ARG A 181 -14.99 1.63 22.32
C ARG A 181 -14.98 0.46 21.34
N ASP A 182 -15.99 -0.41 21.42
CA ASP A 182 -16.08 -1.56 20.53
C ASP A 182 -16.22 -1.14 19.06
N ASN A 183 -16.97 -0.08 18.75
CA ASN A 183 -17.07 0.48 17.40
C ASN A 183 -15.70 0.98 16.90
N LEU A 184 -14.94 1.68 17.75
CA LEU A 184 -13.58 2.14 17.40
C LEU A 184 -12.61 0.97 17.20
N LEU A 185 -12.76 -0.12 17.96
CA LEU A 185 -11.97 -1.35 17.78
C LEU A 185 -12.32 -2.06 16.47
N ASP A 186 -13.59 -2.10 16.10
CA ASP A 186 -14.05 -2.69 14.85
C ASP A 186 -13.55 -1.85 13.65
N GLU A 187 -13.55 -0.52 13.76
CA GLU A 187 -12.96 0.39 12.78
C GLU A 187 -11.44 0.21 12.66
N LEU A 188 -10.72 0.16 13.80
CA LEU A 188 -9.28 -0.08 13.82
C LEU A 188 -8.92 -1.42 13.18
N SER A 189 -9.74 -2.46 13.43
CA SER A 189 -9.51 -3.80 12.87
C SER A 189 -9.61 -3.85 11.35
N SER A 190 -10.33 -2.93 10.71
CA SER A 190 -10.34 -2.80 9.26
C SER A 190 -9.01 -2.33 8.70
N LYS A 191 -8.23 -1.56 9.48
CA LYS A 191 -6.93 -1.01 9.06
C LYS A 191 -5.80 -2.03 9.14
N PHE A 192 -5.77 -2.83 10.21
CA PHE A 192 -4.85 -3.96 10.42
C PHE A 192 -5.35 -4.88 11.53
N GLY A 193 -4.79 -6.09 11.64
CA GLY A 193 -5.11 -7.03 12.72
C GLY A 193 -4.70 -6.50 14.08
N ILE A 194 -5.60 -6.63 15.07
CA ILE A 194 -5.39 -6.18 16.46
C ILE A 194 -5.63 -7.31 17.45
N ASP A 195 -4.91 -7.24 18.57
CA ASP A 195 -5.13 -8.04 19.76
C ASP A 195 -5.58 -7.11 20.89
N VAL A 196 -6.58 -7.56 21.67
CA VAL A 196 -7.20 -6.78 22.75
C VAL A 196 -7.11 -7.54 24.05
N ASP A 197 -6.28 -7.06 24.96
CA ASP A 197 -6.10 -7.62 26.30
C ASP A 197 -6.93 -6.84 27.33
N LYS A 198 -7.81 -7.56 28.03
CA LYS A 198 -8.67 -6.97 29.07
C LYS A 198 -7.86 -6.79 30.35
N THR A 199 -7.92 -5.58 30.89
CA THR A 199 -7.25 -5.21 32.14
C THR A 199 -8.25 -4.90 33.25
N GLN A 200 -7.78 -4.47 34.42
CA GLN A 200 -8.64 -4.09 35.55
C GLN A 200 -9.55 -2.91 35.20
N PHE A 201 -10.66 -2.80 35.91
CA PHE A 201 -11.65 -1.72 35.75
C PHE A 201 -12.17 -1.55 34.30
N ASN A 202 -12.41 -2.68 33.63
CA ASN A 202 -12.84 -2.72 32.24
C ASN A 202 -11.92 -1.99 31.25
N GLY A 203 -10.65 -1.76 31.60
CA GLY A 203 -9.62 -1.25 30.69
C GLY A 203 -9.28 -2.28 29.61
N ASN A 204 -8.72 -1.81 28.50
CA ASN A 204 -8.18 -2.66 27.44
C ASN A 204 -6.80 -2.14 27.04
N ASP A 205 -5.84 -3.04 26.96
CA ASP A 205 -4.60 -2.80 26.21
C ASP A 205 -4.78 -3.31 24.79
N ILE A 206 -4.32 -2.53 23.82
CA ILE A 206 -4.50 -2.84 22.40
C ILE A 206 -3.13 -2.89 21.74
N THR A 207 -2.84 -4.01 21.09
CA THR A 207 -1.61 -4.22 20.32
C THR A 207 -1.94 -4.53 18.87
N ALA A 208 -1.03 -4.26 17.95
CA ALA A 208 -1.18 -4.72 16.57
C ALA A 208 -0.61 -6.13 16.44
N THR A 209 -1.33 -6.99 15.72
CA THR A 209 -0.86 -8.34 15.43
C THR A 209 0.46 -8.29 14.65
N GLY A 210 1.51 -8.91 15.20
CA GLY A 210 2.82 -8.95 14.55
C GLY A 210 3.76 -7.78 14.88
N ILE A 211 3.39 -6.92 15.82
CA ILE A 211 4.33 -5.98 16.47
C ILE A 211 5.26 -6.76 17.44
N GLY A 212 6.51 -6.32 17.55
CA GLY A 212 7.50 -6.94 18.45
C GLY A 212 7.06 -6.90 19.92
N ALA A 213 7.33 -8.00 20.65
CA ALA A 213 6.94 -8.17 22.06
C ALA A 213 7.58 -7.17 23.03
N ASN A 214 8.61 -6.43 22.62
CA ASN A 214 9.32 -5.46 23.45
C ASN A 214 8.75 -4.03 23.33
N LEU A 215 7.67 -3.85 22.60
CA LEU A 215 7.04 -2.54 22.38
C LEU A 215 5.87 -2.32 23.32
N ASN A 216 5.64 -1.08 23.67
CA ASN A 216 4.45 -0.67 24.38
C ASN A 216 3.19 -0.88 23.54
N PRO A 217 2.01 -1.13 24.13
CA PRO A 217 0.77 -1.27 23.39
C PRO A 217 0.42 0.03 22.63
N LEU A 218 -0.40 -0.10 21.60
CA LEU A 218 -0.95 1.06 20.87
C LEU A 218 -1.91 1.89 21.73
N VAL A 219 -2.66 1.23 22.61
CA VAL A 219 -3.47 1.85 23.66
C VAL A 219 -3.13 1.15 24.97
N ASN A 220 -2.75 1.93 25.98
CA ASN A 220 -2.41 1.46 27.31
C ASN A 220 -3.51 1.84 28.30
N SER A 221 -4.00 0.87 29.08
CA SER A 221 -5.01 1.10 30.11
C SER A 221 -4.49 1.75 31.38
N GLU A 222 -3.17 1.78 31.58
CA GLU A 222 -2.58 2.48 32.72
C GLU A 222 -2.58 4.01 32.52
N PRO A 223 -2.83 4.79 33.57
CA PRO A 223 -2.74 6.25 33.49
C PRO A 223 -1.32 6.68 33.13
N ASN A 224 -1.20 7.48 32.06
CA ASN A 224 0.08 7.94 31.53
C ASN A 224 1.04 6.80 31.11
N GLY A 225 0.50 5.59 30.85
CA GLY A 225 1.28 4.51 30.28
C GLY A 225 1.86 4.88 28.94
N GLU A 226 3.07 4.44 28.69
CA GLU A 226 3.73 4.65 27.39
C GLU A 226 2.99 3.90 26.30
N VAL A 227 2.94 4.49 25.11
CA VAL A 227 2.23 3.95 23.96
C VAL A 227 3.10 3.97 22.71
N THR A 228 2.84 3.03 21.81
CA THR A 228 3.39 3.01 20.46
C THR A 228 2.41 3.69 19.49
N ARG A 229 2.94 4.45 18.53
CA ARG A 229 2.20 5.13 17.46
C ARG A 229 2.83 4.79 16.11
N LEU A 230 2.08 5.07 15.05
CA LEU A 230 2.54 4.89 13.68
C LEU A 230 2.94 6.24 13.08
N SER A 231 4.10 6.30 12.43
CA SER A 231 4.55 7.45 11.66
C SER A 231 4.80 7.03 10.21
N PHE A 232 4.62 7.95 9.26
CA PHE A 232 4.75 7.65 7.84
C PHE A 232 6.16 7.99 7.34
N ILE A 233 6.86 7.02 6.75
CA ILE A 233 8.16 7.23 6.13
C ILE A 233 7.97 7.94 4.78
N SER A 234 8.44 9.18 4.68
CA SER A 234 8.39 9.97 3.45
C SER A 234 9.54 9.63 2.51
N GLU A 235 10.76 9.48 3.04
CA GLU A 235 11.96 9.22 2.26
C GLU A 235 12.97 8.36 3.03
N ILE A 236 13.72 7.53 2.29
CA ILE A 236 14.90 6.82 2.80
C ILE A 236 16.06 7.12 1.84
N LYS A 237 17.04 7.87 2.31
CA LYS A 237 18.20 8.30 1.55
C LYS A 237 19.47 7.58 2.03
N ALA A 238 20.18 6.94 1.11
CA ALA A 238 21.50 6.40 1.39
C ALA A 238 22.54 7.52 1.48
N ASN A 239 23.39 7.49 2.48
CA ASN A 239 24.48 8.42 2.69
C ASN A 239 25.81 7.86 2.18
N ASN A 240 26.79 8.72 1.92
CA ASN A 240 28.10 8.30 1.42
C ASN A 240 28.94 7.49 2.43
N ASP A 241 28.57 7.51 3.70
CA ASP A 241 29.21 6.78 4.81
C ASP A 241 28.62 5.38 5.06
N GLY A 242 27.70 4.94 4.20
CA GLY A 242 27.02 3.65 4.33
C GLY A 242 25.84 3.63 5.32
N THR A 243 25.49 4.78 5.87
CA THR A 243 24.26 4.95 6.68
C THR A 243 23.06 5.30 5.81
N HIS A 244 21.87 5.25 6.39
CA HIS A 244 20.63 5.70 5.73
C HIS A 244 19.94 6.75 6.60
N THR A 245 19.57 7.88 6.00
CA THR A 245 18.69 8.87 6.62
C THR A 245 17.24 8.52 6.28
N ILE A 246 16.42 8.33 7.30
CA ILE A 246 14.99 8.10 7.18
C ILE A 246 14.27 9.38 7.59
N SER A 247 13.54 9.98 6.65
CA SER A 247 12.64 11.11 6.90
C SER A 247 11.22 10.58 7.08
N TYR A 248 10.51 11.07 8.09
CA TYR A 248 9.16 10.61 8.37
C TYR A 248 8.25 11.72 8.89
N PHE A 249 6.95 11.56 8.73
CA PHE A 249 5.92 12.44 9.22
C PHE A 249 5.27 11.83 10.47
N VAL A 250 5.36 12.53 11.57
CA VAL A 250 4.77 12.10 12.86
C VAL A 250 3.26 11.97 12.70
N ASN A 251 2.72 10.81 13.04
CA ASN A 251 1.29 10.49 12.90
C ASN A 251 0.73 10.68 11.47
N GLY A 252 1.59 10.63 10.44
CA GLY A 252 1.20 10.93 9.05
C GLY A 252 0.98 12.42 8.76
N ASP A 253 1.31 13.32 9.70
CA ASP A 253 1.15 14.77 9.55
C ASP A 253 2.36 15.39 8.84
N THR A 254 2.16 15.88 7.61
CA THR A 254 3.22 16.46 6.77
C THR A 254 3.83 17.74 7.34
N GLU A 255 3.16 18.40 8.31
CA GLU A 255 3.66 19.59 8.98
C GLU A 255 4.64 19.26 10.10
N LYS A 256 4.79 17.98 10.45
CA LYS A 256 5.68 17.50 11.51
C LYS A 256 6.75 16.52 10.97
N PRO A 257 7.65 16.97 10.09
CA PRO A 257 8.73 16.14 9.61
C PRO A 257 9.78 15.93 10.70
N LYS A 258 10.26 14.69 10.80
CA LYS A 258 11.42 14.30 11.63
C LYS A 258 12.38 13.43 10.84
N THR A 259 13.60 13.29 11.32
CA THR A 259 14.63 12.50 10.67
C THR A 259 15.39 11.64 11.67
N ILE A 260 15.85 10.48 11.21
CA ILE A 260 16.81 9.63 11.95
C ILE A 260 17.85 9.09 10.99
N THR A 261 19.04 8.81 11.51
CA THR A 261 20.11 8.16 10.75
C THR A 261 20.32 6.74 11.27
N VAL A 262 20.34 5.77 10.37
CA VAL A 262 20.46 4.35 10.71
C VAL A 262 21.66 3.75 10.03
N SER A 263 22.51 3.07 10.80
CA SER A 263 23.64 2.31 10.28
C SER A 263 23.32 0.82 10.21
N GLY A 264 23.92 0.12 9.25
CA GLY A 264 23.80 -1.35 9.13
C GLY A 264 22.46 -1.87 8.57
N LEU A 265 21.67 -1.04 7.87
CA LEU A 265 20.50 -1.51 7.16
C LEU A 265 20.90 -2.33 5.93
N ALA A 266 20.41 -3.56 5.84
CA ALA A 266 20.54 -4.36 4.64
C ALA A 266 19.63 -3.82 3.51
N ALA A 267 19.99 -4.05 2.24
CA ALA A 267 19.20 -3.62 1.10
C ALA A 267 17.74 -4.15 1.16
N THR A 268 17.56 -5.39 1.60
CA THR A 268 16.22 -6.00 1.79
C THR A 268 15.38 -5.30 2.87
N GLU A 269 16.02 -4.76 3.89
CA GLU A 269 15.35 -4.00 4.95
C GLU A 269 14.94 -2.61 4.47
N VAL A 270 15.82 -1.95 3.71
CA VAL A 270 15.50 -0.68 3.03
C VAL A 270 14.31 -0.86 2.09
N ASP A 271 14.30 -1.94 1.30
CA ASP A 271 13.18 -2.24 0.40
C ASP A 271 11.88 -2.50 1.18
N THR A 272 11.97 -3.23 2.29
CA THR A 272 10.80 -3.45 3.16
C THR A 272 10.26 -2.14 3.70
N LEU A 273 11.11 -1.28 4.25
CA LEU A 273 10.70 0.03 4.78
C LEU A 273 10.15 0.96 3.68
N LYS A 274 10.70 0.91 2.47
CA LYS A 274 10.17 1.66 1.31
C LYS A 274 8.79 1.18 0.89
N LYS A 275 8.49 -0.10 1.07
CA LYS A 275 7.17 -0.69 0.74
C LYS A 275 6.15 -0.41 1.84
N THR A 276 6.50 -0.68 3.09
CA THR A 276 5.56 -0.52 4.20
C THR A 276 5.30 0.94 4.54
N ARG A 277 6.30 1.82 4.39
CA ARG A 277 6.22 3.25 4.70
C ARG A 277 5.79 3.55 6.15
N ILE A 278 5.90 2.58 7.05
CA ILE A 278 5.50 2.72 8.44
C ILE A 278 6.73 2.64 9.35
N LEU A 279 6.86 3.62 10.24
CA LEU A 279 7.83 3.68 11.31
C LEU A 279 7.09 3.68 12.66
N LEU A 280 7.59 2.93 13.63
CA LEU A 280 7.04 2.92 14.98
C LEU A 280 7.65 4.04 15.82
N THR A 281 6.80 4.81 16.47
CA THR A 281 7.17 5.97 17.28
C THR A 281 6.47 5.93 18.64
N ASP A 282 6.96 6.70 19.60
CA ASP A 282 6.27 6.92 20.87
C ASP A 282 5.11 7.93 20.72
N GLY A 283 4.44 8.26 21.82
CA GLY A 283 3.37 9.26 21.86
C GLY A 283 3.80 10.68 21.44
N ASN A 284 5.10 10.98 21.45
CA ASN A 284 5.68 12.26 21.04
C ASN A 284 6.19 12.25 19.59
N GLY A 285 6.05 11.11 18.91
CA GLY A 285 6.54 10.91 17.55
C GLY A 285 8.06 10.74 17.47
N GLU A 286 8.73 10.34 18.56
CA GLU A 286 10.11 9.91 18.52
C GLU A 286 10.19 8.44 18.15
N MET A 287 11.14 8.07 17.30
CA MET A 287 11.29 6.69 16.81
C MET A 287 11.60 5.72 17.95
N ILE A 288 11.03 4.52 17.89
CA ILE A 288 11.33 3.41 18.80
C ILE A 288 12.19 2.37 18.06
N ASP A 289 13.34 2.00 18.62
CA ASP A 289 14.19 0.96 18.03
C ASP A 289 13.64 -0.46 18.32
N GLY A 290 14.26 -1.49 17.72
CA GLY A 290 13.86 -2.89 17.94
C GLY A 290 14.11 -3.43 19.36
N LYS A 291 14.64 -2.62 20.26
CA LYS A 291 14.84 -2.93 21.69
C LYS A 291 13.89 -2.16 22.61
N GLY A 292 13.05 -1.30 22.03
CA GLY A 292 12.13 -0.43 22.78
C GLY A 292 12.75 0.90 23.24
N ASN A 293 13.95 1.27 22.79
CA ASN A 293 14.55 2.56 23.17
C ASN A 293 14.06 3.68 22.26
N ILE A 294 13.88 4.87 22.86
CA ILE A 294 13.44 6.07 22.12
C ILE A 294 14.65 6.76 21.48
N VAL A 295 14.55 7.03 20.19
CA VAL A 295 15.55 7.76 19.41
C VAL A 295 14.99 9.12 19.01
N LYS A 296 15.60 10.19 19.52
CA LYS A 296 15.16 11.56 19.27
C LYS A 296 15.43 11.99 17.82
N ASP A 297 14.67 12.97 17.36
CA ASP A 297 14.86 13.61 16.06
C ASP A 297 16.33 14.01 15.82
N GLY A 298 16.83 13.73 14.61
CA GLY A 298 18.23 13.90 14.24
C GLY A 298 19.19 12.87 14.86
N GLY A 299 18.69 11.93 15.67
CA GLY A 299 19.51 10.89 16.31
C GLY A 299 20.07 9.86 15.33
N THR A 300 21.13 9.18 15.78
CA THR A 300 21.75 8.07 15.01
C THR A 300 21.67 6.79 15.82
N ILE A 301 21.25 5.71 15.15
CA ILE A 301 21.18 4.36 15.74
C ILE A 301 21.85 3.32 14.86
N ALA A 302 22.20 2.19 15.49
CA ALA A 302 22.54 0.97 14.77
C ALA A 302 21.27 0.10 14.61
N ASN A 303 21.14 -0.59 13.47
CA ASN A 303 20.10 -1.62 13.29
C ASN A 303 20.15 -2.66 14.45
N PRO A 304 19.03 -3.25 14.97
CA PRO A 304 17.77 -3.33 14.26
C PRO A 304 16.78 -2.20 14.54
N ILE A 305 16.08 -1.77 13.48
CA ILE A 305 14.83 -1.02 13.56
C ILE A 305 13.69 -2.03 13.66
N GLU A 306 12.72 -1.78 14.53
CA GLU A 306 11.49 -2.56 14.53
C GLU A 306 10.64 -2.23 13.29
N LYS A 307 10.19 -3.25 12.59
CA LYS A 307 9.42 -3.13 11.36
C LYS A 307 8.00 -3.60 11.61
N PHE A 308 7.04 -2.74 11.34
CA PHE A 308 5.65 -3.14 11.33
C PHE A 308 5.23 -3.52 9.91
N ILE A 309 4.93 -4.81 9.72
CA ILE A 309 4.46 -5.37 8.45
C ILE A 309 3.07 -5.96 8.69
N PRO A 310 2.00 -5.16 8.50
CA PRO A 310 0.64 -5.65 8.66
C PRO A 310 0.35 -6.79 7.67
N LYS A 311 -0.25 -7.88 8.16
CA LYS A 311 -0.60 -9.06 7.34
C LYS A 311 -2.04 -9.02 6.85
N SER A 312 -2.88 -8.23 7.49
CA SER A 312 -4.29 -8.04 7.18
C SER A 312 -4.68 -6.57 7.31
N GLY A 313 -5.88 -6.22 6.88
CA GLY A 313 -6.41 -4.86 6.88
C GLY A 313 -6.08 -4.07 5.60
N GLU A 314 -6.70 -2.91 5.48
CA GLU A 314 -6.56 -2.01 4.34
C GLU A 314 -5.10 -1.65 4.04
N ILE A 315 -4.28 -1.45 5.09
CA ILE A 315 -2.86 -1.11 4.95
C ILE A 315 -2.10 -2.26 4.30
N ALA A 316 -2.35 -3.51 4.72
CA ALA A 316 -1.73 -4.68 4.09
C ALA A 316 -2.14 -4.79 2.61
N GLY A 317 -3.42 -4.57 2.30
CA GLY A 317 -3.94 -4.55 0.93
C GLY A 317 -3.23 -3.51 0.06
N ALA A 318 -3.08 -2.29 0.56
CA ALA A 318 -2.39 -1.20 -0.13
C ALA A 318 -0.89 -1.51 -0.37
N ILE A 319 -0.21 -2.13 0.60
CA ILE A 319 1.20 -2.54 0.44
C ILE A 319 1.35 -3.66 -0.60
N GLU A 320 0.51 -4.69 -0.55
CA GLU A 320 0.56 -5.80 -1.52
C GLU A 320 0.24 -5.35 -2.95
N VAL A 321 -0.66 -4.38 -3.11
CA VAL A 321 -0.98 -3.80 -4.41
C VAL A 321 0.20 -3.06 -5.01
N GLN A 322 1.01 -2.35 -4.22
CA GLN A 322 2.23 -1.70 -4.71
C GLN A 322 3.18 -2.71 -5.37
N GLU A 323 3.33 -3.91 -4.78
CA GLU A 323 4.14 -4.98 -5.37
C GLU A 323 3.54 -5.50 -6.68
N SER A 324 2.22 -5.66 -6.72
CA SER A 324 1.51 -6.11 -7.93
C SER A 324 1.67 -5.10 -9.07
N ILE A 325 1.44 -3.80 -8.81
CA ILE A 325 1.62 -2.73 -9.79
C ILE A 325 3.09 -2.67 -10.25
N GLY A 326 4.05 -2.73 -9.33
CA GLY A 326 5.48 -2.78 -9.66
C GLY A 326 5.85 -3.97 -10.54
N SER A 327 5.22 -5.14 -10.34
CA SER A 327 5.40 -6.31 -11.20
C SER A 327 4.88 -6.06 -12.62
N TYR A 328 3.71 -5.45 -12.79
CA TYR A 328 3.17 -5.08 -14.10
C TYR A 328 4.04 -4.05 -14.81
N MET A 329 4.53 -3.02 -14.11
CA MET A 329 5.46 -2.04 -14.66
C MET A 329 6.76 -2.70 -15.15
N ASN A 330 7.33 -3.61 -14.36
CA ASN A 330 8.51 -4.39 -14.75
C ASN A 330 8.27 -5.29 -15.98
N GLN A 331 7.07 -5.85 -16.13
CA GLN A 331 6.70 -6.63 -17.31
C GLN A 331 6.63 -5.76 -18.58
N LEU A 332 6.02 -4.57 -18.46
CA LEU A 332 5.98 -3.59 -19.54
C LEU A 332 7.40 -3.14 -19.94
N ASP A 333 8.28 -2.89 -18.97
CA ASP A 333 9.67 -2.53 -19.21
C ASP A 333 10.42 -3.63 -19.97
N LYS A 334 10.26 -4.88 -19.55
CA LYS A 334 10.87 -6.03 -20.23
C LYS A 334 10.35 -6.19 -21.65
N MET A 335 9.05 -5.98 -21.87
CA MET A 335 8.44 -6.06 -23.19
C MET A 335 8.97 -4.93 -24.10
N ALA A 336 8.95 -3.67 -23.64
CA ALA A 336 9.44 -2.51 -24.38
C ALA A 336 10.92 -2.64 -24.73
N LYS A 337 11.75 -3.04 -23.75
CA LYS A 337 13.17 -3.26 -23.94
C LYS A 337 13.45 -4.42 -24.89
N GLY A 338 12.76 -5.55 -24.74
CA GLY A 338 12.91 -6.70 -25.63
C GLY A 338 12.56 -6.36 -27.08
N LEU A 339 11.45 -5.65 -27.27
CA LEU A 339 11.05 -5.15 -28.59
C LEU A 339 12.12 -4.22 -29.18
N ALA A 340 12.56 -3.23 -28.42
CA ALA A 340 13.56 -2.25 -28.89
C ALA A 340 14.88 -2.91 -29.28
N LEU A 341 15.43 -3.78 -28.41
CA LEU A 341 16.69 -4.47 -28.70
C LEU A 341 16.59 -5.38 -29.92
N SER A 342 15.48 -6.10 -30.08
CA SER A 342 15.27 -7.01 -31.20
C SER A 342 15.15 -6.24 -32.52
N VAL A 343 14.37 -5.17 -32.56
CA VAL A 343 14.17 -4.36 -33.77
C VAL A 343 15.44 -3.57 -34.10
N ASN A 344 16.10 -2.98 -33.11
CA ASN A 344 17.35 -2.25 -33.33
C ASN A 344 18.45 -3.16 -33.88
N ALA A 345 18.62 -4.37 -33.33
CA ALA A 345 19.62 -5.34 -33.83
C ALA A 345 19.43 -5.68 -35.32
N ILE A 346 18.16 -5.78 -35.76
CA ILE A 346 17.85 -6.03 -37.17
C ILE A 346 18.03 -4.75 -37.99
N HIS A 347 17.49 -3.63 -37.53
CA HIS A 347 17.45 -2.36 -38.28
C HIS A 347 18.83 -1.73 -38.45
N SER A 348 19.61 -1.67 -37.38
CA SER A 348 20.99 -1.14 -37.42
C SER A 348 21.98 -2.10 -38.07
N GLY A 349 21.61 -3.37 -38.21
CA GLY A 349 22.50 -4.40 -38.71
C GLY A 349 23.66 -4.72 -37.77
N SER A 350 23.53 -4.40 -36.48
CA SER A 350 24.61 -4.61 -35.49
C SER A 350 25.03 -6.08 -35.34
N MET A 351 24.19 -7.02 -35.81
CA MET A 351 24.50 -8.45 -35.88
C MET A 351 25.20 -8.88 -37.19
N ASP A 352 25.34 -7.98 -38.15
CA ASP A 352 25.91 -8.28 -39.47
C ASP A 352 27.21 -7.52 -39.69
N SER A 353 28.35 -8.24 -39.63
CA SER A 353 29.72 -7.71 -39.84
C SER A 353 29.98 -7.15 -41.25
N ASN A 354 29.04 -7.32 -42.18
CA ASN A 354 29.16 -6.87 -43.57
C ASN A 354 28.61 -5.47 -43.84
N ILE A 355 27.90 -4.86 -42.85
CA ILE A 355 27.38 -3.49 -42.98
C ILE A 355 28.50 -2.49 -42.71
N LYS A 356 29.03 -1.87 -43.76
CA LYS A 356 30.08 -0.86 -43.68
C LYS A 356 29.54 0.58 -43.71
N ASP A 357 28.26 0.79 -43.93
CA ASP A 357 27.66 2.12 -44.04
C ASP A 357 27.18 2.62 -42.70
N THR A 358 28.02 3.38 -41.99
CA THR A 358 27.70 3.97 -40.68
C THR A 358 26.60 5.05 -40.74
N THR A 359 26.22 5.54 -41.93
CA THR A 359 25.14 6.53 -42.08
C THR A 359 23.76 5.92 -42.04
N LYS A 360 23.63 4.60 -42.16
CA LYS A 360 22.37 3.84 -42.13
C LYS A 360 22.21 2.97 -40.88
N THR A 361 23.10 3.05 -39.92
CA THR A 361 23.07 2.27 -38.65
C THR A 361 22.39 3.03 -37.54
N LEU A 362 21.24 3.65 -37.83
CA LEU A 362 20.44 4.32 -36.80
C LEU A 362 19.66 3.26 -36.02
N ASP A 363 19.64 3.39 -34.71
CA ASP A 363 18.69 2.65 -33.88
C ASP A 363 17.26 3.10 -34.19
N PHE A 364 16.37 2.16 -34.39
CA PHE A 364 14.97 2.44 -34.71
C PHE A 364 14.23 2.97 -33.48
N PHE A 365 14.42 2.29 -32.32
CA PHE A 365 13.94 2.72 -31.04
C PHE A 365 15.06 3.35 -30.21
N VAL A 366 14.73 4.42 -29.52
CA VAL A 366 15.62 5.16 -28.63
C VAL A 366 14.92 5.47 -27.30
N ALA A 367 15.70 5.81 -26.27
CA ALA A 367 15.16 6.37 -25.05
C ALA A 367 14.93 7.87 -25.20
N SER A 368 13.70 8.34 -24.97
CA SER A 368 13.34 9.78 -25.09
C SER A 368 14.04 10.66 -24.06
N ASP A 369 14.57 10.08 -22.98
CA ASP A 369 15.32 10.77 -21.92
C ASP A 369 16.84 10.80 -22.16
N GLY A 370 17.30 10.39 -23.35
CA GLY A 370 18.70 10.43 -23.77
C GLY A 370 19.58 9.33 -23.19
N LYS A 371 19.02 8.32 -22.54
CA LYS A 371 19.76 7.12 -22.11
C LYS A 371 20.20 6.30 -23.33
N ASP A 372 21.18 5.43 -23.10
CA ASP A 372 21.58 4.44 -24.07
C ASP A 372 20.48 3.38 -24.32
N GLU A 373 20.70 2.51 -25.29
CA GLU A 373 19.77 1.42 -25.63
C GLU A 373 19.45 0.51 -24.42
N ALA A 374 20.43 0.29 -23.55
CA ALA A 374 20.22 -0.51 -22.31
C ALA A 374 19.26 0.17 -21.33
N GLY A 375 19.11 1.48 -21.40
CA GLY A 375 18.21 2.30 -20.59
C GLY A 375 16.78 2.43 -21.11
N ILE A 376 16.45 1.81 -22.26
CA ILE A 376 15.09 1.81 -22.80
C ILE A 376 14.15 1.00 -21.86
N SER A 377 12.99 1.59 -21.60
CA SER A 377 11.92 1.05 -20.77
C SER A 377 10.56 1.44 -21.35
N ALA A 378 9.47 0.90 -20.83
CA ALA A 378 8.12 1.31 -21.25
C ALA A 378 7.84 2.80 -20.97
N LYS A 379 8.53 3.40 -20.01
CA LYS A 379 8.39 4.82 -19.66
C LYS A 379 8.97 5.77 -20.71
N ASN A 380 10.05 5.38 -21.38
CA ASN A 380 10.87 6.26 -22.22
C ASN A 380 11.09 5.77 -23.65
N ILE A 381 10.54 4.62 -24.04
CA ILE A 381 10.66 4.11 -25.41
C ILE A 381 10.08 5.11 -26.41
N SER A 382 10.81 5.38 -27.47
CA SER A 382 10.40 6.29 -28.54
C SER A 382 11.00 5.83 -29.87
N ILE A 383 10.36 6.20 -30.98
CA ILE A 383 10.99 6.08 -32.30
C ILE A 383 12.09 7.13 -32.42
N ASN A 384 13.17 6.81 -33.15
CA ASN A 384 14.24 7.73 -33.39
C ASN A 384 13.72 8.99 -34.15
N ALA A 385 14.04 10.17 -33.65
CA ALA A 385 13.55 11.43 -34.21
C ALA A 385 13.92 11.62 -35.70
N LEU A 386 15.11 11.19 -36.10
CA LEU A 386 15.54 11.24 -37.50
C LEU A 386 14.68 10.38 -38.41
N ILE A 387 14.28 9.19 -37.94
CA ILE A 387 13.39 8.29 -38.67
C ILE A 387 11.96 8.86 -38.71
N LEU A 388 11.51 9.49 -37.62
CA LEU A 388 10.19 10.12 -37.55
C LEU A 388 10.09 11.33 -38.53
N GLU A 389 11.13 12.14 -38.61
CA GLU A 389 11.22 13.28 -39.55
C GLU A 389 11.33 12.81 -40.98
N ASN A 390 12.14 11.79 -41.25
CA ASN A 390 12.36 11.25 -42.58
C ASN A 390 12.26 9.71 -42.57
N PRO A 391 11.08 9.16 -42.89
CA PRO A 391 10.86 7.71 -42.91
C PRO A 391 11.71 6.95 -43.94
N SER A 392 12.42 7.64 -44.84
CA SER A 392 13.35 6.99 -45.78
C SER A 392 14.57 6.39 -45.08
N PHE A 393 14.85 6.79 -43.82
CA PHE A 393 15.92 6.22 -43.01
C PHE A 393 15.56 4.83 -42.42
N ILE A 394 14.33 4.35 -42.59
CA ILE A 394 14.03 2.97 -42.23
C ILE A 394 14.83 2.05 -43.16
N ASN A 395 15.71 1.22 -42.56
CA ASN A 395 16.52 0.28 -43.29
C ASN A 395 15.72 -0.98 -43.62
N THR A 396 15.49 -1.23 -44.92
CA THR A 396 14.77 -2.42 -45.40
C THR A 396 15.68 -3.43 -46.13
N LYS A 397 16.95 -3.06 -46.40
CA LYS A 397 17.89 -3.83 -47.23
C LYS A 397 18.70 -4.80 -46.34
N GLU A 398 18.97 -6.01 -46.86
CA GLU A 398 19.85 -6.97 -46.21
C GLU A 398 21.28 -6.47 -46.11
N ASN A 399 21.79 -5.86 -47.18
CA ASN A 399 23.14 -5.31 -47.25
C ASN A 399 23.18 -4.07 -48.17
N VAL A 400 24.35 -3.38 -48.21
CA VAL A 400 24.53 -2.15 -48.96
C VAL A 400 24.36 -2.33 -50.48
N ASP A 401 24.69 -3.52 -50.99
CA ASP A 401 24.65 -3.85 -52.39
C ASP A 401 23.26 -4.36 -52.87
N ALA A 402 22.34 -4.61 -51.94
CA ALA A 402 20.98 -5.04 -52.26
C ALA A 402 20.21 -3.96 -53.01
N GLY A 403 19.38 -4.38 -53.97
CA GLY A 403 18.54 -3.45 -54.76
C GLY A 403 17.55 -2.66 -53.90
N GLU A 404 17.08 -1.52 -54.41
CA GLU A 404 16.11 -0.64 -53.73
C GLU A 404 14.78 -1.37 -53.36
N GLY A 405 14.46 -2.44 -54.08
CA GLY A 405 13.26 -3.27 -53.81
C GLY A 405 13.45 -4.34 -52.73
N ASP A 406 14.64 -4.45 -52.11
CA ASP A 406 14.89 -5.43 -51.05
C ASP A 406 14.16 -5.03 -49.79
N GLY A 407 13.28 -5.92 -49.32
CA GLY A 407 12.48 -5.77 -48.12
C GLY A 407 12.82 -6.84 -47.03
N SER A 408 13.97 -7.51 -47.14
CA SER A 408 14.32 -8.66 -46.30
C SER A 408 14.50 -8.31 -44.82
N ARG A 409 14.74 -7.02 -44.50
CA ARG A 409 14.81 -6.53 -43.08
C ARG A 409 13.55 -5.82 -42.61
N ALA A 410 12.57 -5.65 -43.46
CA ALA A 410 11.29 -5.11 -43.04
C ALA A 410 10.38 -6.25 -42.56
#